data_6f995650e72025f7db79d5ee3462f525
#
_entry.id   6f995650e72025f7db79d5ee3462f525
#
_cell.length_a   1.000
_cell.length_b   1.000
_cell.length_c   1.000
_cell.angle_alpha   90.00
_cell.angle_beta   90.00
_cell.angle_gamma   90.00
#
_symmetry.space_group_name_H-M   'P 1'
#
loop_
_entity.id
_entity.type
_entity.pdbx_description
1 polymer ?
#
loop_
_entity_poly.entity_id
_entity_poly.type
_entity_poly.pdbx_seq_one_letter_code
_entity_poly.pdbx_strand_id
1 'polypeptide(L)'
;MWRTRLGVAAIAAVTMLAACSSGDSSDSGRSASGSCAPGVTDSAIKVGLLYPDTGVMAAQFTGFRAGVNARFSAENAAGGVDGRKIDYAWQDDQSDPRGNLQGARELVAQNAFAVVQYTAVSQQSVAYLDKAGVPVIGAADQPGWAAHRNTFTVTLTSQTGQSTTTIGDFVRQQGGTKAAVVVSFLSETAKLYADGVTKSLQHAGIDAVTQDVDGTNAADVARKIISSGADTIIAAAPLDLYTGVLDAAVGAGHPFKVAVSAVSYDPRLLAPYGRQLAGTYASLSYAALERNRPVQRRFLQAMADYSPEVSPPGQQSTIIGWLSADLFIRGLKTQHGCPTRESYMKGLRGVTDYDADGMLVNKINYATDQGQLDPCFDFVRVAGSGDHFEVVTPQPLCGQRFDTGQ
;
A
#
# COMPACT_ATOMS: atom_id res chain seq x y z
N MET A 1 -61.59 19.46 -43.66
CA MET A 1 -61.59 19.83 -45.12
C MET A 1 -60.30 19.32 -45.72
N TRP A 2 -60.50 18.39 -46.61
CA TRP A 2 -59.71 18.01 -47.79
C TRP A 2 -58.31 17.40 -47.59
N ARG A 3 -58.07 16.23 -47.95
CA ARG A 3 -58.24 15.21 -48.94
C ARG A 3 -56.86 14.58 -49.26
N THR A 4 -56.75 13.34 -48.86
CA THR A 4 -56.31 12.13 -49.67
C THR A 4 -55.50 12.37 -50.92
N ARG A 5 -54.38 11.64 -51.11
CA ARG A 5 -54.24 10.68 -52.28
C ARG A 5 -53.18 9.63 -52.00
N LEU A 6 -53.61 8.38 -52.23
CA LEU A 6 -52.85 7.14 -52.39
C LEU A 6 -52.01 7.16 -53.67
N GLY A 7 -50.93 6.45 -53.71
CA GLY A 7 -50.21 6.04 -54.88
C GLY A 7 -49.52 4.69 -54.63
N VAL A 8 -50.03 3.66 -55.31
CA VAL A 8 -49.66 2.23 -55.23
C VAL A 8 -48.74 1.89 -56.45
N ALA A 9 -47.94 0.81 -56.24
CA ALA A 9 -47.28 -0.08 -57.26
C ALA A 9 -45.82 0.30 -57.57
N ALA A 10 -44.87 -0.63 -57.77
CA ALA A 10 -44.96 -2.02 -58.27
C ALA A 10 -43.71 -2.82 -57.86
N ILE A 11 -43.92 -4.13 -57.76
CA ILE A 11 -42.98 -5.21 -57.55
C ILE A 11 -42.16 -5.41 -58.83
N ALA A 12 -40.84 -5.66 -58.69
CA ALA A 12 -40.04 -6.36 -59.67
C ALA A 12 -39.03 -7.28 -58.98
N ALA A 13 -39.32 -8.55 -58.98
CA ALA A 13 -38.39 -9.63 -58.63
C ALA A 13 -37.45 -9.87 -59.82
N VAL A 14 -36.15 -9.95 -59.55
CA VAL A 14 -35.18 -10.52 -60.52
C VAL A 14 -34.32 -11.53 -59.73
N THR A 15 -34.55 -12.78 -60.05
CA THR A 15 -33.70 -13.94 -59.79
C THR A 15 -32.55 -13.98 -60.76
N MET A 16 -31.30 -14.11 -60.33
CA MET A 16 -30.20 -14.70 -61.13
C MET A 16 -29.14 -15.34 -60.25
N LEU A 17 -29.10 -16.60 -60.29
CA LEU A 17 -28.07 -17.61 -60.58
C LEU A 17 -26.67 -17.45 -59.94
N ALA A 18 -26.36 -18.54 -59.28
CA ALA A 18 -25.04 -18.91 -58.75
C ALA A 18 -23.98 -19.00 -59.88
N ALA A 19 -22.78 -18.52 -59.53
CA ALA A 19 -21.53 -18.95 -60.15
C ALA A 19 -20.51 -19.25 -59.07
N CYS A 20 -20.17 -20.52 -58.87
CA CYS A 20 -18.98 -20.98 -58.18
C CYS A 20 -17.74 -20.57 -58.98
N SER A 21 -16.83 -19.83 -58.37
CA SER A 21 -15.44 -19.77 -58.81
C SER A 21 -14.56 -20.05 -57.59
N SER A 22 -13.95 -21.22 -57.63
CA SER A 22 -12.85 -21.62 -56.80
C SER A 22 -11.66 -20.70 -57.07
N GLY A 23 -11.37 -19.80 -56.13
CA GLY A 23 -10.16 -19.00 -56.08
C GLY A 23 -9.42 -19.34 -54.81
N ASP A 24 -8.32 -20.04 -54.96
CA ASP A 24 -7.31 -20.33 -53.94
C ASP A 24 -6.73 -18.99 -53.48
N SER A 25 -7.15 -18.52 -52.33
CA SER A 25 -6.53 -17.38 -51.67
C SER A 25 -5.82 -17.92 -50.43
N SER A 26 -4.51 -18.01 -50.54
CA SER A 26 -3.58 -18.16 -49.45
C SER A 26 -3.97 -17.23 -48.30
N ASP A 27 -4.63 -17.81 -47.31
CA ASP A 27 -4.91 -17.17 -46.03
C ASP A 27 -3.58 -17.02 -45.28
N SER A 28 -2.93 -15.89 -45.52
CA SER A 28 -1.80 -15.45 -44.73
C SER A 28 -2.29 -15.30 -43.27
N GLY A 29 -1.79 -16.17 -42.41
CA GLY A 29 -2.09 -16.31 -41.01
C GLY A 29 -2.36 -15.00 -40.28
N ARG A 30 -3.62 -14.68 -40.08
CA ARG A 30 -4.04 -13.87 -38.95
C ARG A 30 -3.78 -14.70 -37.70
N SER A 31 -2.62 -14.47 -37.08
CA SER A 31 -2.43 -14.83 -35.68
C SER A 31 -3.69 -14.42 -34.92
N ALA A 32 -4.35 -15.35 -34.27
CA ALA A 32 -5.45 -15.07 -33.38
C ALA A 32 -4.96 -14.01 -32.38
N SER A 33 -5.29 -12.75 -32.60
CA SER A 33 -5.10 -11.68 -31.63
C SER A 33 -6.04 -12.04 -30.47
N GLY A 34 -5.48 -12.64 -29.40
CA GLY A 34 -6.20 -12.90 -28.17
C GLY A 34 -6.85 -11.59 -27.72
N SER A 35 -8.14 -11.65 -27.39
CA SER A 35 -8.86 -10.48 -26.89
C SER A 35 -8.18 -9.98 -25.63
N CYS A 36 -8.02 -8.64 -25.50
CA CYS A 36 -7.52 -8.02 -24.28
C CYS A 36 -8.41 -8.37 -23.07
N ALA A 37 -7.85 -8.29 -21.88
CA ALA A 37 -8.64 -8.44 -20.67
C ALA A 37 -9.75 -7.37 -20.56
N PRO A 38 -10.82 -7.64 -19.79
CA PRO A 38 -11.77 -6.61 -19.42
C PRO A 38 -11.06 -5.36 -18.86
N GLY A 39 -11.50 -4.18 -19.30
CA GLY A 39 -10.89 -2.90 -18.89
C GLY A 39 -9.68 -2.47 -19.70
N VAL A 40 -9.27 -3.23 -20.71
CA VAL A 40 -8.19 -2.85 -21.62
C VAL A 40 -8.76 -2.53 -23.00
N THR A 41 -8.40 -1.35 -23.51
CA THR A 41 -8.68 -0.89 -24.87
C THR A 41 -7.39 -0.55 -25.59
N ASP A 42 -7.46 -0.11 -26.85
CA ASP A 42 -6.28 0.33 -27.59
C ASP A 42 -5.64 1.62 -26.99
N SER A 43 -6.42 2.42 -26.26
CA SER A 43 -5.98 3.72 -25.74
C SER A 43 -5.99 3.85 -24.22
N ALA A 44 -6.60 2.90 -23.49
CA ALA A 44 -6.76 3.01 -22.04
C ALA A 44 -6.74 1.66 -21.33
N ILE A 45 -6.36 1.71 -20.04
CA ILE A 45 -6.44 0.61 -19.08
C ILE A 45 -7.20 1.11 -17.87
N LYS A 46 -8.32 0.47 -17.50
CA LYS A 46 -9.16 0.83 -16.38
C LYS A 46 -8.75 0.08 -15.12
N VAL A 47 -8.44 0.79 -14.04
CA VAL A 47 -8.06 0.25 -12.73
C VAL A 47 -9.13 0.55 -11.70
N GLY A 48 -9.36 -0.34 -10.75
CA GLY A 48 -10.17 -0.09 -9.56
C GLY A 48 -9.31 0.37 -8.39
N LEU A 49 -9.71 1.41 -7.66
CA LEU A 49 -9.13 1.75 -6.36
C LEU A 49 -10.13 1.38 -5.27
N LEU A 50 -9.64 0.75 -4.19
CA LEU A 50 -10.46 0.32 -3.06
C LEU A 50 -9.75 0.67 -1.75
N TYR A 51 -10.30 1.59 -0.98
CA TYR A 51 -9.71 2.09 0.26
C TYR A 51 -10.79 2.76 1.13
N PRO A 52 -10.59 2.93 2.45
CA PRO A 52 -11.54 3.65 3.29
C PRO A 52 -11.38 5.17 3.12
N ASP A 53 -12.29 5.80 2.38
CA ASP A 53 -12.42 7.27 2.30
C ASP A 53 -13.26 7.81 3.48
N THR A 54 -14.13 6.96 4.02
CA THR A 54 -14.94 7.22 5.22
C THR A 54 -14.84 6.07 6.23
N GLY A 55 -15.45 6.23 7.39
CA GLY A 55 -15.43 5.22 8.46
C GLY A 55 -14.35 5.47 9.51
N VAL A 56 -14.29 4.56 10.49
CA VAL A 56 -13.49 4.75 11.71
C VAL A 56 -11.97 4.79 11.47
N MET A 57 -11.50 4.24 10.35
CA MET A 57 -10.07 4.19 10.01
C MET A 57 -9.69 5.16 8.88
N ALA A 58 -10.63 5.91 8.31
CA ALA A 58 -10.39 6.77 7.14
C ALA A 58 -9.17 7.70 7.30
N ALA A 59 -8.98 8.26 8.50
CA ALA A 59 -7.87 9.18 8.77
C ALA A 59 -6.47 8.58 8.50
N GLN A 60 -6.31 7.25 8.66
CA GLN A 60 -5.04 6.54 8.42
C GLN A 60 -4.76 6.35 6.92
N PHE A 61 -5.80 6.34 6.10
CA PHE A 61 -5.71 6.07 4.65
C PHE A 61 -5.91 7.35 3.81
N THR A 62 -6.15 8.49 4.47
CA THR A 62 -6.24 9.79 3.80
C THR A 62 -5.01 10.06 2.96
N GLY A 63 -5.20 10.43 1.69
CA GLY A 63 -4.10 10.68 0.77
C GLY A 63 -3.71 9.49 -0.11
N PHE A 64 -4.18 8.25 0.16
CA PHE A 64 -3.88 7.09 -0.68
C PHE A 64 -4.25 7.33 -2.14
N ARG A 65 -5.49 7.77 -2.40
CA ARG A 65 -5.95 8.10 -3.76
C ARG A 65 -5.13 9.20 -4.41
N ALA A 66 -4.73 10.23 -3.65
CA ALA A 66 -3.90 11.30 -4.15
C ALA A 66 -2.52 10.81 -4.62
N GLY A 67 -1.89 9.91 -3.87
CA GLY A 67 -0.63 9.27 -4.26
C GLY A 67 -0.76 8.42 -5.53
N VAL A 68 -1.84 7.63 -5.63
CA VAL A 68 -2.17 6.86 -6.85
C VAL A 68 -2.40 7.81 -8.03
N ASN A 69 -3.22 8.85 -7.83
CA ASN A 69 -3.52 9.85 -8.87
C ASN A 69 -2.26 10.52 -9.38
N ALA A 70 -1.39 10.97 -8.50
CA ALA A 70 -0.14 11.62 -8.88
C ALA A 70 0.75 10.70 -9.73
N ARG A 71 0.87 9.41 -9.37
CA ARG A 71 1.71 8.48 -10.13
C ARG A 71 1.11 8.12 -11.49
N PHE A 72 -0.20 7.84 -11.56
CA PHE A 72 -0.87 7.54 -12.81
C PHE A 72 -0.88 8.76 -13.75
N SER A 73 -1.13 9.96 -13.21
CA SER A 73 -1.13 11.20 -14.00
C SER A 73 0.26 11.51 -14.56
N ALA A 74 1.33 11.31 -13.78
CA ALA A 74 2.69 11.46 -14.25
C ALA A 74 3.03 10.48 -15.39
N GLU A 75 2.63 9.19 -15.28
CA GLU A 75 2.81 8.21 -16.36
C GLU A 75 1.97 8.58 -17.59
N ASN A 76 0.73 9.01 -17.37
CA ASN A 76 -0.15 9.47 -18.44
C ASN A 76 0.39 10.69 -19.18
N ALA A 77 0.98 11.66 -18.48
CA ALA A 77 1.64 12.82 -19.09
C ALA A 77 2.84 12.41 -19.95
N ALA A 78 3.57 11.36 -19.52
CA ALA A 78 4.69 10.79 -20.27
C ALA A 78 4.27 9.91 -21.46
N GLY A 79 2.97 9.76 -21.75
CA GLY A 79 2.46 8.98 -22.88
C GLY A 79 1.69 7.73 -22.48
N GLY A 80 1.66 7.36 -21.20
CA GLY A 80 1.06 6.14 -20.70
C GLY A 80 1.96 4.91 -20.89
N VAL A 81 1.40 3.70 -20.80
CA VAL A 81 2.12 2.45 -21.02
C VAL A 81 1.72 1.87 -22.36
N ASP A 82 2.66 1.69 -23.28
CA ASP A 82 2.43 1.28 -24.66
C ASP A 82 1.35 2.12 -25.37
N GLY A 83 1.35 3.45 -25.13
CA GLY A 83 0.38 4.38 -25.68
C GLY A 83 -1.00 4.37 -25.01
N ARG A 84 -1.23 3.52 -24.01
CA ARG A 84 -2.47 3.45 -23.24
C ARG A 84 -2.39 4.31 -21.99
N LYS A 85 -3.40 5.15 -21.79
CA LYS A 85 -3.58 5.90 -20.55
C LYS A 85 -4.15 5.00 -19.45
N ILE A 86 -3.81 5.28 -18.20
CA ILE A 86 -4.35 4.58 -17.05
C ILE A 86 -5.47 5.45 -16.48
N ASP A 87 -6.69 4.93 -16.50
CA ASP A 87 -7.87 5.53 -15.91
C ASP A 87 -8.30 4.70 -14.69
N TYR A 88 -8.90 5.34 -13.67
CA TYR A 88 -9.38 4.60 -12.53
C TYR A 88 -10.79 5.00 -12.09
N ALA A 89 -11.53 4.00 -11.59
CA ALA A 89 -12.70 4.19 -10.76
C ALA A 89 -12.34 3.85 -9.31
N TRP A 90 -13.05 4.38 -8.32
CA TRP A 90 -12.78 4.09 -6.92
C TRP A 90 -14.04 3.75 -6.15
N GLN A 91 -13.87 2.99 -5.06
CA GLN A 91 -14.91 2.61 -4.12
C GLN A 91 -14.42 2.85 -2.70
N ASP A 92 -15.30 3.40 -1.87
CA ASP A 92 -15.11 3.57 -0.43
C ASP A 92 -15.54 2.29 0.29
N ASP A 93 -14.64 1.67 1.05
CA ASP A 93 -14.97 0.49 1.84
C ASP A 93 -15.54 0.81 3.23
N GLN A 94 -15.58 2.09 3.62
CA GLN A 94 -16.11 2.60 4.87
C GLN A 94 -15.48 1.99 6.13
N SER A 95 -14.27 1.43 5.99
CA SER A 95 -13.59 0.64 7.03
C SER A 95 -14.40 -0.60 7.47
N ASP A 96 -15.26 -1.14 6.60
CA ASP A 96 -16.14 -2.30 6.87
C ASP A 96 -15.80 -3.46 5.91
N PRO A 97 -15.63 -4.72 6.41
CA PRO A 97 -15.31 -5.87 5.56
C PRO A 97 -16.36 -6.17 4.47
N ARG A 98 -17.65 -5.89 4.74
CA ARG A 98 -18.72 -6.08 3.75
C ARG A 98 -18.71 -4.96 2.72
N GLY A 99 -18.45 -3.72 3.16
CA GLY A 99 -18.24 -2.57 2.28
C GLY A 99 -17.07 -2.82 1.32
N ASN A 100 -15.94 -3.34 1.83
CA ASN A 100 -14.79 -3.68 1.03
C ASN A 100 -15.08 -4.79 0.00
N LEU A 101 -15.77 -5.87 0.39
CA LEU A 101 -16.18 -6.93 -0.55
C LEU A 101 -17.16 -6.40 -1.61
N GLN A 102 -18.11 -5.54 -1.22
CA GLN A 102 -19.06 -4.93 -2.15
C GLN A 102 -18.34 -4.03 -3.15
N GLY A 103 -17.45 -3.15 -2.69
CA GLY A 103 -16.63 -2.29 -3.54
C GLY A 103 -15.81 -3.09 -4.56
N ALA A 104 -15.20 -4.20 -4.12
CA ALA A 104 -14.48 -5.10 -5.03
C ALA A 104 -15.39 -5.68 -6.13
N ARG A 105 -16.61 -6.10 -5.79
CA ARG A 105 -17.59 -6.60 -6.76
C ARG A 105 -18.00 -5.55 -7.79
N GLU A 106 -18.22 -4.32 -7.32
CA GLU A 106 -18.60 -3.20 -8.18
C GLU A 106 -17.48 -2.82 -9.13
N LEU A 107 -16.23 -2.79 -8.68
CA LEU A 107 -15.07 -2.55 -9.54
C LEU A 107 -14.92 -3.63 -10.62
N VAL A 108 -15.12 -4.90 -10.27
CA VAL A 108 -15.11 -6.00 -11.25
C VAL A 108 -16.26 -5.87 -12.25
N ALA A 109 -17.47 -5.55 -11.81
CA ALA A 109 -18.63 -5.32 -12.67
C ALA A 109 -18.43 -4.13 -13.61
N GLN A 110 -17.61 -3.14 -13.21
CA GLN A 110 -17.21 -2.02 -14.04
C GLN A 110 -16.02 -2.34 -14.97
N ASN A 111 -15.64 -3.59 -15.10
CA ASN A 111 -14.52 -4.07 -15.91
C ASN A 111 -13.16 -3.54 -15.46
N ALA A 112 -12.89 -3.35 -14.18
CA ALA A 112 -11.54 -3.02 -13.73
C ALA A 112 -10.57 -4.14 -14.10
N PHE A 113 -9.45 -3.80 -14.74
CA PHE A 113 -8.39 -4.74 -15.12
C PHE A 113 -7.72 -5.34 -13.90
N ALA A 114 -7.43 -4.50 -12.91
CA ALA A 114 -6.85 -4.85 -11.62
C ALA A 114 -7.48 -4.00 -10.52
N VAL A 115 -7.28 -4.38 -9.27
CA VAL A 115 -7.65 -3.57 -8.10
C VAL A 115 -6.40 -3.15 -7.36
N VAL A 116 -6.23 -1.85 -7.16
CA VAL A 116 -5.21 -1.26 -6.30
C VAL A 116 -5.89 -0.91 -4.98
N GLN A 117 -5.43 -1.52 -3.87
CA GLN A 117 -6.09 -1.30 -2.58
C GLN A 117 -5.11 -1.10 -1.43
N TYR A 118 -5.57 -0.30 -0.46
CA TYR A 118 -4.92 -0.12 0.83
C TYR A 118 -6.00 0.04 1.90
N THR A 119 -6.16 -0.97 2.75
CA THR A 119 -7.23 -1.04 3.75
C THR A 119 -6.91 -2.08 4.81
N ALA A 120 -7.49 -1.92 6.00
CA ALA A 120 -7.38 -2.88 7.10
C ALA A 120 -8.46 -3.98 7.06
N VAL A 121 -9.28 -4.10 6.00
CA VAL A 121 -10.46 -5.00 5.97
C VAL A 121 -10.57 -5.83 4.68
N SER A 122 -9.44 -6.11 4.00
CA SER A 122 -9.39 -6.68 2.65
C SER A 122 -9.59 -8.20 2.53
N GLN A 123 -9.64 -8.95 3.62
CA GLN A 123 -9.57 -10.42 3.58
C GLN A 123 -10.62 -11.07 2.66
N GLN A 124 -11.88 -10.61 2.73
CA GLN A 124 -12.94 -11.18 1.90
C GLN A 124 -12.85 -10.75 0.43
N SER A 125 -12.46 -9.51 0.17
CA SER A 125 -12.31 -9.00 -1.19
C SER A 125 -11.16 -9.65 -1.91
N VAL A 126 -10.02 -9.86 -1.25
CA VAL A 126 -8.84 -10.54 -1.84
C VAL A 126 -9.21 -11.97 -2.26
N ALA A 127 -9.90 -12.74 -1.41
CA ALA A 127 -10.37 -14.08 -1.75
C ALA A 127 -11.38 -14.09 -2.92
N TYR A 128 -12.26 -13.08 -3.00
CA TYR A 128 -13.18 -12.91 -4.12
C TYR A 128 -12.43 -12.59 -5.43
N LEU A 129 -11.50 -11.63 -5.38
CA LEU A 129 -10.72 -11.20 -6.53
C LEU A 129 -9.79 -12.30 -7.06
N ASP A 130 -9.27 -13.16 -6.16
CA ASP A 130 -8.49 -14.34 -6.55
C ASP A 130 -9.33 -15.32 -7.38
N LYS A 131 -10.53 -15.66 -6.90
CA LYS A 131 -11.48 -16.49 -7.65
C LYS A 131 -11.91 -15.88 -8.99
N ALA A 132 -11.95 -14.55 -9.06
CA ALA A 132 -12.28 -13.81 -10.29
C ALA A 132 -11.07 -13.62 -11.21
N GLY A 133 -9.88 -14.09 -10.84
CA GLY A 133 -8.65 -13.92 -11.61
C GLY A 133 -8.24 -12.46 -11.79
N VAL A 134 -8.57 -11.59 -10.82
CA VAL A 134 -8.28 -10.16 -10.87
C VAL A 134 -7.02 -9.87 -10.06
N PRO A 135 -5.98 -9.23 -10.65
CA PRO A 135 -4.79 -8.84 -9.90
C PRO A 135 -5.11 -7.82 -8.81
N VAL A 136 -4.48 -7.99 -7.65
CA VAL A 136 -4.57 -7.08 -6.50
C VAL A 136 -3.18 -6.54 -6.18
N ILE A 137 -3.07 -5.22 -6.16
CA ILE A 137 -1.81 -4.51 -5.90
C ILE A 137 -2.01 -3.57 -4.71
N GLY A 138 -1.05 -3.48 -3.81
CA GLY A 138 -1.16 -2.54 -2.68
C GLY A 138 -0.23 -2.83 -1.53
N ALA A 139 -0.57 -2.35 -0.34
CA ALA A 139 0.12 -2.70 0.89
C ALA A 139 -0.69 -3.76 1.66
N ALA A 140 -0.01 -4.82 2.08
CA ALA A 140 -0.62 -5.91 2.83
C ALA A 140 -0.54 -5.62 4.33
N ASP A 141 -1.58 -4.97 4.86
CA ASP A 141 -1.69 -4.72 6.30
C ASP A 141 -2.48 -5.81 7.03
N GLN A 142 -2.88 -6.86 6.33
CA GLN A 142 -3.64 -7.97 6.89
C GLN A 142 -3.04 -9.33 6.55
N PRO A 143 -3.17 -10.31 7.47
CA PRO A 143 -2.86 -11.71 7.16
C PRO A 143 -3.75 -12.19 6.01
N GLY A 144 -3.22 -13.10 5.21
CA GLY A 144 -3.98 -13.77 4.15
C GLY A 144 -3.62 -13.32 2.74
N TRP A 145 -3.02 -12.15 2.53
CA TRP A 145 -2.54 -11.78 1.18
C TRP A 145 -1.56 -12.81 0.61
N ALA A 146 -0.67 -13.32 1.46
CA ALA A 146 0.32 -14.33 1.06
C ALA A 146 -0.30 -15.64 0.53
N ALA A 147 -1.52 -15.98 0.95
CA ALA A 147 -2.22 -17.17 0.52
C ALA A 147 -2.79 -17.08 -0.91
N HIS A 148 -2.85 -15.89 -1.48
CA HIS A 148 -3.47 -15.62 -2.76
C HIS A 148 -2.45 -15.20 -3.83
N ARG A 149 -2.37 -15.97 -4.92
CA ARG A 149 -1.35 -15.74 -5.96
C ARG A 149 -1.63 -14.52 -6.86
N ASN A 150 -2.81 -13.95 -6.80
CA ASN A 150 -3.18 -12.71 -7.52
C ASN A 150 -2.74 -11.44 -6.79
N THR A 151 -2.16 -11.53 -5.59
CA THR A 151 -1.75 -10.39 -4.77
C THR A 151 -0.28 -10.02 -4.97
N PHE A 152 -0.01 -8.71 -4.99
CA PHE A 152 1.32 -8.14 -5.09
C PHE A 152 1.42 -6.96 -4.13
N THR A 153 2.30 -7.06 -3.14
CA THR A 153 2.44 -6.03 -2.11
C THR A 153 3.71 -5.22 -2.29
N VAL A 154 3.62 -3.93 -1.99
CA VAL A 154 4.79 -3.03 -1.94
C VAL A 154 5.47 -3.04 -0.58
N THR A 155 4.78 -3.49 0.47
CA THR A 155 5.34 -3.65 1.82
C THR A 155 4.66 -4.82 2.54
N LEU A 156 5.39 -5.51 3.39
CA LEU A 156 4.86 -6.50 4.32
C LEU A 156 5.61 -6.39 5.65
N THR A 157 4.98 -5.79 6.64
CA THR A 157 5.61 -5.45 7.93
C THR A 157 5.15 -6.33 9.08
N SER A 158 4.12 -7.15 8.88
CA SER A 158 3.63 -8.12 9.88
C SER A 158 3.11 -9.39 9.23
N GLN A 159 3.48 -10.54 9.79
CA GLN A 159 3.08 -11.87 9.35
C GLN A 159 3.09 -12.84 10.52
N THR A 160 2.10 -13.73 10.56
CA THR A 160 2.03 -14.77 11.60
C THR A 160 3.25 -15.69 11.53
N GLY A 161 3.85 -15.97 12.67
CA GLY A 161 4.97 -16.90 12.78
C GLY A 161 6.32 -16.36 12.28
N GLN A 162 6.41 -15.10 11.86
CA GLN A 162 7.64 -14.49 11.36
C GLN A 162 8.02 -13.21 12.10
N SER A 163 9.31 -12.93 12.17
CA SER A 163 9.85 -11.65 12.62
C SER A 163 11.16 -11.32 11.90
N THR A 164 11.69 -10.12 12.16
CA THR A 164 13.01 -9.68 11.68
C THR A 164 13.82 -9.12 12.84
N THR A 165 15.15 -9.17 12.76
CA THR A 165 16.02 -8.65 13.84
C THR A 165 16.06 -7.12 13.86
N THR A 166 15.57 -6.44 12.84
CA THR A 166 15.84 -5.03 12.53
C THR A 166 15.42 -4.06 13.64
N ILE A 167 14.21 -4.21 14.18
CA ILE A 167 13.72 -3.30 15.24
C ILE A 167 14.52 -3.50 16.54
N GLY A 168 14.78 -4.75 16.92
CA GLY A 168 15.62 -5.07 18.10
C GLY A 168 17.04 -4.56 17.96
N ASP A 169 17.65 -4.74 16.77
CA ASP A 169 18.99 -4.22 16.48
C ASP A 169 19.02 -2.68 16.52
N PHE A 170 17.99 -2.01 16.00
CA PHE A 170 17.86 -0.56 16.08
C PHE A 170 17.78 -0.09 17.55
N VAL A 171 16.88 -0.67 18.33
CA VAL A 171 16.69 -0.30 19.75
C VAL A 171 18.00 -0.49 20.53
N ARG A 172 18.70 -1.59 20.31
CA ARG A 172 20.01 -1.85 20.95
C ARG A 172 21.06 -0.81 20.52
N GLN A 173 21.12 -0.44 19.23
CA GLN A 173 22.02 0.61 18.73
C GLN A 173 21.73 1.98 19.35
N GLN A 174 20.45 2.28 19.63
CA GLN A 174 20.06 3.51 20.33
C GLN A 174 20.21 3.42 21.85
N GLY A 175 20.67 2.27 22.36
CA GLY A 175 20.98 2.05 23.77
C GLY A 175 19.78 1.69 24.64
N GLY A 176 18.65 1.26 24.06
CA GLY A 176 17.52 0.70 24.78
C GLY A 176 17.88 -0.66 25.42
N THR A 177 17.40 -0.92 26.62
CA THR A 177 17.75 -2.12 27.39
C THR A 177 16.53 -2.93 27.82
N LYS A 178 15.38 -2.29 28.02
CA LYS A 178 14.10 -2.92 28.34
C LYS A 178 12.97 -2.16 27.66
N ALA A 179 12.13 -2.86 26.95
CA ALA A 179 11.10 -2.25 26.11
C ALA A 179 9.67 -2.55 26.60
N ALA A 180 8.79 -1.56 26.46
CA ALA A 180 7.35 -1.75 26.49
C ALA A 180 6.80 -1.63 25.06
N VAL A 181 6.11 -2.68 24.57
CA VAL A 181 5.39 -2.67 23.31
C VAL A 181 3.93 -2.34 23.61
N VAL A 182 3.50 -1.15 23.20
CA VAL A 182 2.18 -0.59 23.49
C VAL A 182 1.27 -0.87 22.29
N VAL A 183 0.15 -1.57 22.53
CA VAL A 183 -0.69 -2.08 21.45
C VAL A 183 -2.17 -2.05 21.82
N SER A 184 -3.04 -1.78 20.85
CA SER A 184 -4.48 -2.01 20.96
C SER A 184 -4.81 -3.47 20.58
N PHE A 185 -5.34 -4.25 21.52
CA PHE A 185 -5.73 -5.63 21.27
C PHE A 185 -7.05 -5.78 20.50
N LEU A 186 -7.76 -4.69 20.28
CA LEU A 186 -8.92 -4.67 19.38
C LEU A 186 -8.52 -4.75 17.90
N SER A 187 -7.25 -4.46 17.56
CA SER A 187 -6.71 -4.55 16.21
C SER A 187 -5.85 -5.81 16.02
N GLU A 188 -6.30 -6.72 15.18
CA GLU A 188 -5.52 -7.93 14.84
C GLU A 188 -4.18 -7.60 14.18
N THR A 189 -4.16 -6.62 13.28
CA THR A 189 -2.93 -6.14 12.63
C THR A 189 -1.96 -5.56 13.66
N ALA A 190 -2.45 -4.76 14.63
CA ALA A 190 -1.61 -4.21 15.68
C ALA A 190 -1.03 -5.32 16.57
N LYS A 191 -1.81 -6.36 16.90
CA LYS A 191 -1.31 -7.53 17.65
C LYS A 191 -0.20 -8.26 16.92
N LEU A 192 -0.38 -8.54 15.62
CA LEU A 192 0.65 -9.20 14.81
C LEU A 192 1.94 -8.37 14.73
N TYR A 193 1.81 -7.06 14.54
CA TYR A 193 2.95 -6.16 14.56
C TYR A 193 3.66 -6.18 15.93
N ALA A 194 2.91 -6.06 17.03
CA ALA A 194 3.45 -6.07 18.39
C ALA A 194 4.14 -7.41 18.73
N ASP A 195 3.59 -8.54 18.30
CA ASP A 195 4.21 -9.85 18.48
C ASP A 195 5.55 -9.92 17.72
N GLY A 196 5.57 -9.57 16.44
CA GLY A 196 6.79 -9.53 15.63
C GLY A 196 7.86 -8.63 16.26
N VAL A 197 7.49 -7.42 16.70
CA VAL A 197 8.39 -6.48 17.37
C VAL A 197 8.92 -7.07 18.70
N THR A 198 8.06 -7.67 19.52
CA THR A 198 8.45 -8.30 20.77
C THR A 198 9.49 -9.40 20.54
N LYS A 199 9.29 -10.24 19.53
CA LYS A 199 10.26 -11.29 19.13
C LYS A 199 11.58 -10.68 18.63
N SER A 200 11.52 -9.60 17.85
CA SER A 200 12.71 -8.85 17.41
C SER A 200 13.54 -8.35 18.58
N LEU A 201 12.90 -7.74 19.59
CA LEU A 201 13.54 -7.24 20.80
C LEU A 201 14.18 -8.38 21.60
N GLN A 202 13.45 -9.48 21.82
CA GLN A 202 13.96 -10.67 22.51
C GLN A 202 15.16 -11.27 21.80
N HIS A 203 15.15 -11.32 20.47
CA HIS A 203 16.30 -11.78 19.66
C HIS A 203 17.53 -10.89 19.87
N ALA A 204 17.33 -9.59 20.06
CA ALA A 204 18.40 -8.64 20.38
C ALA A 204 18.85 -8.67 21.86
N GLY A 205 18.28 -9.55 22.70
CA GLY A 205 18.58 -9.65 24.14
C GLY A 205 17.94 -8.53 24.97
N ILE A 206 16.87 -7.90 24.45
CA ILE A 206 16.13 -6.83 25.12
C ILE A 206 14.86 -7.43 25.72
N ASP A 207 14.69 -7.30 27.04
CA ASP A 207 13.44 -7.66 27.72
C ASP A 207 12.31 -6.81 27.17
N ALA A 208 11.21 -7.46 26.74
CA ALA A 208 10.05 -6.78 26.20
C ALA A 208 8.78 -7.21 26.93
N VAL A 209 7.96 -6.22 27.31
CA VAL A 209 6.64 -6.43 27.89
C VAL A 209 5.59 -5.81 26.95
N THR A 210 4.53 -6.56 26.64
CA THR A 210 3.42 -6.04 25.87
C THR A 210 2.39 -5.40 26.80
N GLN A 211 1.97 -4.18 26.50
CA GLN A 211 0.99 -3.43 27.28
C GLN A 211 -0.23 -3.13 26.41
N ASP A 212 -1.35 -3.77 26.76
CA ASP A 212 -2.66 -3.43 26.19
C ASP A 212 -3.09 -2.03 26.65
N VAL A 213 -3.60 -1.25 25.71
CA VAL A 213 -4.02 0.14 25.95
C VAL A 213 -5.53 0.36 25.81
N ASP A 214 -6.27 -0.66 25.43
CA ASP A 214 -7.71 -0.54 25.24
C ASP A 214 -8.43 -0.18 26.54
N GLY A 215 -9.24 0.88 26.48
CA GLY A 215 -9.97 1.39 27.65
C GLY A 215 -9.09 2.00 28.76
N THR A 216 -7.81 2.29 28.50
CA THR A 216 -6.89 2.91 29.45
C THR A 216 -6.55 4.34 29.08
N ASN A 217 -6.15 5.16 30.06
CA ASN A 217 -5.65 6.50 29.81
C ASN A 217 -4.11 6.52 29.75
N ALA A 218 -3.55 7.52 29.09
CA ALA A 218 -2.11 7.65 28.87
C ALA A 218 -1.28 7.67 30.17
N ALA A 219 -1.77 8.31 31.22
CA ALA A 219 -1.06 8.39 32.50
C ALA A 219 -0.97 7.03 33.22
N ASP A 220 -2.00 6.21 33.12
CA ASP A 220 -2.00 4.85 33.68
C ASP A 220 -1.06 3.94 32.88
N VAL A 221 -1.04 4.05 31.56
CA VAL A 221 -0.10 3.34 30.68
C VAL A 221 1.33 3.74 31.04
N ALA A 222 1.63 5.04 31.11
CA ALA A 222 2.96 5.55 31.47
C ALA A 222 3.42 5.02 32.82
N ARG A 223 2.57 5.05 33.87
CA ARG A 223 2.90 4.52 35.20
C ARG A 223 3.27 3.03 35.16
N LYS A 224 2.50 2.21 34.43
CA LYS A 224 2.79 0.77 34.27
C LYS A 224 4.13 0.54 33.59
N ILE A 225 4.41 1.29 32.50
CA ILE A 225 5.68 1.19 31.77
C ILE A 225 6.85 1.59 32.68
N ILE A 226 6.76 2.73 33.36
CA ILE A 226 7.81 3.21 34.29
C ILE A 226 8.04 2.19 35.40
N SER A 227 6.98 1.66 36.03
CA SER A 227 7.13 0.68 37.12
C SER A 227 7.69 -0.65 36.65
N SER A 228 7.57 -0.99 35.36
CA SER A 228 8.23 -2.16 34.76
C SER A 228 9.75 -1.97 34.61
N GLY A 229 10.25 -0.74 34.70
CA GLY A 229 11.65 -0.38 34.46
C GLY A 229 12.01 -0.31 32.98
N ALA A 230 11.02 -0.20 32.07
CA ALA A 230 11.30 -0.04 30.65
C ALA A 230 11.84 1.37 30.35
N ASP A 231 12.95 1.42 29.60
CA ASP A 231 13.57 2.64 29.08
C ASP A 231 13.23 2.92 27.61
N THR A 232 12.48 2.02 27.02
CA THR A 232 12.10 2.04 25.61
C THR A 232 10.60 1.85 25.47
N ILE A 233 9.97 2.60 24.58
CA ILE A 233 8.58 2.41 24.16
C ILE A 233 8.50 2.20 22.64
N ILE A 234 7.74 1.17 22.21
CA ILE A 234 7.38 0.97 20.81
C ILE A 234 5.87 0.94 20.72
N ALA A 235 5.29 1.85 19.90
CA ALA A 235 3.86 2.05 19.84
C ALA A 235 3.24 1.55 18.55
N ALA A 236 2.25 0.65 18.69
CA ALA A 236 1.23 0.28 17.70
C ALA A 236 -0.15 0.70 18.25
N ALA A 237 -0.29 1.97 18.57
CA ALA A 237 -1.43 2.56 19.27
C ALA A 237 -1.79 3.93 18.65
N PRO A 238 -3.02 4.45 18.89
CA PRO A 238 -3.40 5.79 18.46
C PRO A 238 -2.40 6.87 18.89
N LEU A 239 -2.18 7.86 18.03
CA LEU A 239 -1.16 8.87 18.21
C LEU A 239 -1.36 9.72 19.50
N ASP A 240 -2.58 10.12 19.77
CA ASP A 240 -2.93 10.91 20.96
C ASP A 240 -2.64 10.16 22.27
N LEU A 241 -2.88 8.84 22.28
CA LEU A 241 -2.47 8.00 23.40
C LEU A 241 -0.94 7.94 23.50
N TYR A 242 -0.25 7.71 22.40
CA TYR A 242 1.22 7.63 22.38
C TYR A 242 1.86 8.94 22.89
N THR A 243 1.45 10.10 22.36
CA THR A 243 1.95 11.40 22.78
C THR A 243 1.62 11.69 24.25
N GLY A 244 0.42 11.31 24.70
CA GLY A 244 0.04 11.43 26.11
C GLY A 244 0.89 10.55 27.04
N VAL A 245 1.30 9.35 26.61
CA VAL A 245 2.23 8.49 27.37
C VAL A 245 3.61 9.11 27.45
N LEU A 246 4.11 9.70 26.37
CA LEU A 246 5.39 10.41 26.35
C LEU A 246 5.38 11.59 27.33
N ASP A 247 4.34 12.44 27.26
CA ASP A 247 4.18 13.59 28.17
C ASP A 247 4.09 13.16 29.64
N ALA A 248 3.31 12.12 29.93
CA ALA A 248 3.17 11.61 31.30
C ALA A 248 4.50 11.04 31.84
N ALA A 249 5.29 10.36 31.00
CA ALA A 249 6.60 9.85 31.38
C ALA A 249 7.60 10.98 31.65
N VAL A 250 7.63 12.01 30.78
CA VAL A 250 8.47 13.21 31.01
C VAL A 250 8.03 13.92 32.27
N GLY A 251 6.74 14.12 32.52
CA GLY A 251 6.19 14.75 33.73
C GLY A 251 6.52 13.98 35.00
N ALA A 252 6.69 12.66 34.93
CA ALA A 252 7.15 11.81 36.02
C ALA A 252 8.68 11.78 36.21
N GLY A 253 9.44 12.50 35.39
CA GLY A 253 10.91 12.51 35.42
C GLY A 253 11.56 11.26 34.80
N HIS A 254 10.84 10.48 34.02
CA HIS A 254 11.29 9.24 33.36
C HIS A 254 11.11 9.28 31.85
N PRO A 255 11.78 10.21 31.13
CA PRO A 255 11.71 10.22 29.66
C PRO A 255 12.27 8.91 29.09
N PHE A 256 11.62 8.37 28.06
CA PHE A 256 12.12 7.19 27.38
C PHE A 256 13.43 7.49 26.65
N LYS A 257 14.38 6.57 26.73
CA LYS A 257 15.65 6.63 26.01
C LYS A 257 15.46 6.39 24.51
N VAL A 258 14.56 5.45 24.18
CA VAL A 258 14.17 5.12 22.82
C VAL A 258 12.64 5.09 22.74
N ALA A 259 12.07 5.87 21.84
CA ALA A 259 10.64 5.90 21.61
C ALA A 259 10.38 5.77 20.11
N VAL A 260 9.72 4.68 19.69
CA VAL A 260 9.47 4.36 18.28
C VAL A 260 7.98 4.25 18.01
N SER A 261 7.50 4.82 16.91
CA SER A 261 6.14 4.65 16.43
C SER A 261 6.13 4.37 14.93
N ALA A 262 5.33 3.38 14.50
CA ALA A 262 5.17 3.05 13.09
C ALA A 262 4.29 4.07 12.33
N VAL A 263 3.58 4.96 13.02
CA VAL A 263 2.57 5.87 12.43
C VAL A 263 2.89 7.35 12.60
N SER A 264 4.05 7.70 13.16
CA SER A 264 4.40 9.09 13.46
C SER A 264 5.09 9.85 12.32
N TYR A 265 5.39 9.19 11.20
CA TYR A 265 5.97 9.85 10.03
C TYR A 265 4.88 10.50 9.18
N ASP A 266 4.47 11.67 9.60
CA ASP A 266 3.52 12.53 8.90
C ASP A 266 3.84 14.00 9.23
N PRO A 267 4.26 14.82 8.25
CA PRO A 267 4.59 16.24 8.49
C PRO A 267 3.45 17.06 9.10
N ARG A 268 2.19 16.63 8.92
CA ARG A 268 1.03 17.31 9.54
C ARG A 268 1.00 17.20 11.06
N LEU A 269 1.68 16.18 11.61
CA LEU A 269 1.73 15.94 13.05
C LEU A 269 2.73 16.85 13.76
N LEU A 270 3.67 17.43 13.03
CA LEU A 270 4.72 18.26 13.62
C LEU A 270 4.16 19.56 14.21
N ALA A 271 3.19 20.22 13.54
CA ALA A 271 2.60 21.44 14.07
C ALA A 271 1.85 21.23 15.41
N PRO A 272 0.95 20.23 15.55
CA PRO A 272 0.24 20.00 16.82
C PRO A 272 1.04 19.23 17.88
N TYR A 273 1.92 18.29 17.48
CA TYR A 273 2.55 17.32 18.39
C TYR A 273 4.09 17.34 18.37
N GLY A 274 4.72 18.21 17.59
CA GLY A 274 6.17 18.15 17.38
C GLY A 274 6.99 18.24 18.67
N ARG A 275 6.54 19.02 19.66
CA ARG A 275 7.21 19.08 20.98
C ARG A 275 7.12 17.77 21.74
N GLN A 276 5.97 17.10 21.73
CA GLN A 276 5.79 15.79 22.37
C GLN A 276 6.56 14.69 21.65
N LEU A 277 6.65 14.80 20.32
CA LEU A 277 7.35 13.85 19.46
C LEU A 277 8.86 14.12 19.36
N ALA A 278 9.36 15.25 19.85
CA ALA A 278 10.78 15.62 19.73
C ALA A 278 11.70 14.51 20.26
N GLY A 279 12.63 14.05 19.43
CA GLY A 279 13.56 12.97 19.74
C GLY A 279 13.01 11.55 19.55
N THR A 280 11.70 11.38 19.23
CA THR A 280 11.14 10.06 18.92
C THR A 280 11.47 9.61 17.50
N TYR A 281 11.36 8.32 17.25
CA TYR A 281 11.71 7.69 15.99
C TYR A 281 10.48 7.15 15.27
N ALA A 282 10.52 7.16 13.93
CA ALA A 282 9.61 6.41 13.09
C ALA A 282 10.38 5.39 12.24
N SER A 283 9.84 4.18 12.11
CA SER A 283 10.35 3.12 11.23
C SER A 283 9.55 3.07 9.93
N LEU A 284 10.23 3.08 8.78
CA LEU A 284 9.64 3.17 7.46
C LEU A 284 10.07 1.99 6.59
N SER A 285 9.14 1.34 5.91
CA SER A 285 9.45 0.32 4.90
C SER A 285 9.84 0.93 3.53
N TYR A 286 9.90 2.24 3.43
CA TYR A 286 10.32 3.01 2.27
C TYR A 286 11.37 4.07 2.69
N ALA A 287 12.10 4.60 1.71
CA ALA A 287 13.12 5.60 1.96
C ALA A 287 12.49 6.94 2.36
N ALA A 288 12.91 7.51 3.47
CA ALA A 288 12.44 8.79 3.99
C ALA A 288 12.60 9.90 2.94
N LEU A 289 11.65 10.83 2.88
CA LEU A 289 11.68 11.95 1.91
C LEU A 289 12.90 12.86 2.16
N GLU A 290 13.37 12.95 3.38
CA GLU A 290 14.56 13.70 3.81
C GLU A 290 15.86 13.19 3.16
N ARG A 291 15.87 11.97 2.59
CA ARG A 291 17.01 11.48 1.78
C ARG A 291 17.16 12.23 0.46
N ASN A 292 16.12 12.91 0.02
CA ASN A 292 16.11 13.80 -1.16
C ASN A 292 16.72 13.18 -2.43
N ARG A 293 16.46 11.88 -2.66
CA ARG A 293 16.88 11.17 -3.87
C ARG A 293 16.06 11.63 -5.09
N PRO A 294 16.50 11.35 -6.33
CA PRO A 294 15.74 11.73 -7.52
C PRO A 294 14.28 11.24 -7.52
N VAL A 295 14.02 10.02 -7.03
CA VAL A 295 12.65 9.45 -6.98
C VAL A 295 11.75 10.23 -6.04
N GLN A 296 12.26 10.66 -4.87
CA GLN A 296 11.50 11.45 -3.90
C GLN A 296 11.17 12.82 -4.44
N ARG A 297 12.10 13.47 -5.16
CA ARG A 297 11.81 14.73 -5.84
C ARG A 297 10.75 14.58 -6.94
N ARG A 298 10.79 13.47 -7.72
CA ARG A 298 9.74 13.17 -8.71
C ARG A 298 8.38 12.95 -8.04
N PHE A 299 8.33 12.23 -6.91
CA PHE A 299 7.13 12.06 -6.12
C PHE A 299 6.56 13.42 -5.67
N LEU A 300 7.37 14.25 -5.01
CA LEU A 300 6.95 15.56 -4.51
C LEU A 300 6.47 16.48 -5.64
N GLN A 301 7.17 16.49 -6.78
CA GLN A 301 6.75 17.26 -7.95
C GLN A 301 5.42 16.76 -8.52
N ALA A 302 5.25 15.45 -8.67
CA ALA A 302 4.01 14.88 -9.18
C ALA A 302 2.82 15.13 -8.22
N MET A 303 3.05 15.10 -6.90
CA MET A 303 2.03 15.48 -5.92
C MET A 303 1.63 16.95 -6.09
N ALA A 304 2.59 17.84 -6.26
CA ALA A 304 2.31 19.26 -6.49
C ALA A 304 1.55 19.53 -7.80
N ASP A 305 1.87 18.76 -8.85
CA ASP A 305 1.28 18.97 -10.18
C ASP A 305 -0.12 18.33 -10.32
N TYR A 306 -0.37 17.19 -9.66
CA TYR A 306 -1.56 16.36 -9.93
C TYR A 306 -2.46 16.08 -8.71
N SER A 307 -1.98 16.38 -7.49
CA SER A 307 -2.74 16.19 -6.26
C SER A 307 -2.43 17.28 -5.21
N PRO A 308 -2.51 18.57 -5.59
CA PRO A 308 -2.11 19.69 -4.73
C PRO A 308 -3.00 19.88 -3.50
N GLU A 309 -4.19 19.24 -3.47
CA GLU A 309 -5.09 19.25 -2.33
C GLU A 309 -4.49 18.55 -1.10
N VAL A 310 -3.47 17.69 -1.29
CA VAL A 310 -2.75 17.03 -0.19
C VAL A 310 -1.44 17.76 0.07
N SER A 311 -1.47 18.66 1.04
CA SER A 311 -0.29 19.45 1.46
C SER A 311 -0.16 19.43 2.99
N PRO A 312 1.02 19.09 3.53
CA PRO A 312 2.20 18.54 2.86
C PRO A 312 1.98 17.11 2.37
N PRO A 313 2.63 16.66 1.27
CA PRO A 313 2.35 15.37 0.63
C PRO A 313 3.03 14.16 1.28
N GLY A 314 3.83 14.35 2.33
CA GLY A 314 4.68 13.32 2.95
C GLY A 314 3.95 12.32 3.85
N GLN A 315 2.65 12.15 3.73
CA GLN A 315 1.88 11.19 4.51
C GLN A 315 2.20 9.76 4.07
N GLN A 316 2.24 8.82 5.01
CA GLN A 316 2.49 7.41 4.70
C GLN A 316 1.52 6.87 3.65
N SER A 317 0.22 7.13 3.80
CA SER A 317 -0.80 6.66 2.86
C SER A 317 -0.60 7.19 1.43
N THR A 318 -0.13 8.43 1.28
CA THR A 318 0.19 9.02 -0.01
C THR A 318 1.37 8.30 -0.68
N ILE A 319 2.41 8.00 0.09
CA ILE A 319 3.60 7.28 -0.40
C ILE A 319 3.22 5.84 -0.77
N ILE A 320 2.42 5.16 0.03
CA ILE A 320 1.90 3.82 -0.28
C ILE A 320 1.03 3.85 -1.54
N GLY A 321 0.20 4.88 -1.73
CA GLY A 321 -0.57 5.06 -2.96
C GLY A 321 0.32 5.19 -4.20
N TRP A 322 1.35 6.03 -4.11
CA TRP A 322 2.36 6.18 -5.17
C TRP A 322 3.06 4.85 -5.49
N LEU A 323 3.56 4.15 -4.48
CA LEU A 323 4.24 2.86 -4.63
C LEU A 323 3.34 1.79 -5.24
N SER A 324 2.07 1.72 -4.80
CA SER A 324 1.08 0.78 -5.34
C SER A 324 0.79 1.03 -6.82
N ALA A 325 0.64 2.29 -7.20
CA ALA A 325 0.46 2.70 -8.59
C ALA A 325 1.71 2.43 -9.43
N ASP A 326 2.91 2.68 -8.88
CA ASP A 326 4.18 2.40 -9.55
C ASP A 326 4.36 0.89 -9.80
N LEU A 327 4.05 0.04 -8.82
CA LEU A 327 4.09 -1.40 -8.97
C LEU A 327 3.10 -1.88 -10.04
N PHE A 328 1.88 -1.32 -10.07
CA PHE A 328 0.92 -1.61 -11.13
C PHE A 328 1.50 -1.28 -12.53
N ILE A 329 2.09 -0.10 -12.68
CA ILE A 329 2.76 0.32 -13.92
C ILE A 329 3.94 -0.60 -14.26
N ARG A 330 4.73 -1.00 -13.26
CA ARG A 330 5.85 -1.95 -13.46
C ARG A 330 5.36 -3.27 -14.03
N GLY A 331 4.22 -3.78 -13.54
CA GLY A 331 3.58 -4.98 -14.09
C GLY A 331 3.11 -4.79 -15.53
N LEU A 332 2.51 -3.65 -15.88
CA LEU A 332 2.12 -3.34 -17.26
C LEU A 332 3.34 -3.29 -18.20
N LYS A 333 4.45 -2.73 -17.76
CA LYS A 333 5.70 -2.66 -18.55
C LYS A 333 6.36 -4.02 -18.81
N THR A 334 5.88 -5.11 -18.19
CA THR A 334 6.28 -6.48 -18.53
C THR A 334 5.48 -7.07 -19.70
N GLN A 335 4.42 -6.37 -20.15
CA GLN A 335 3.51 -6.86 -21.18
C GLN A 335 3.91 -6.34 -22.56
N HIS A 336 3.54 -7.10 -23.58
CA HIS A 336 3.65 -6.70 -24.97
C HIS A 336 2.31 -6.87 -25.66
N GLY A 337 1.87 -5.87 -26.41
CA GLY A 337 0.62 -5.90 -27.16
C GLY A 337 -0.62 -5.77 -26.26
N CYS A 338 -1.44 -6.82 -26.22
CA CYS A 338 -2.74 -6.82 -25.56
C CYS A 338 -2.64 -7.55 -24.19
N PRO A 339 -2.55 -6.87 -23.05
CA PRO A 339 -2.40 -7.52 -21.76
C PRO A 339 -3.65 -8.30 -21.36
N THR A 340 -3.43 -9.50 -20.82
CA THR A 340 -4.43 -10.26 -20.08
C THR A 340 -4.08 -10.21 -18.59
N ARG A 341 -5.07 -10.44 -17.72
CA ARG A 341 -4.80 -10.51 -16.27
C ARG A 341 -3.79 -11.61 -15.92
N GLU A 342 -3.87 -12.75 -16.59
CA GLU A 342 -2.94 -13.86 -16.41
C GLU A 342 -1.52 -13.49 -16.84
N SER A 343 -1.34 -12.93 -18.04
CA SER A 343 -0.02 -12.51 -18.52
C SER A 343 0.58 -11.41 -17.63
N TYR A 344 -0.25 -10.48 -17.16
CA TYR A 344 0.16 -9.43 -16.22
C TYR A 344 0.69 -10.03 -14.90
N MET A 345 -0.09 -10.93 -14.26
CA MET A 345 0.34 -11.59 -13.02
C MET A 345 1.61 -12.41 -13.23
N LYS A 346 1.71 -13.15 -14.34
CA LYS A 346 2.90 -13.91 -14.70
C LYS A 346 4.12 -13.00 -14.89
N GLY A 347 3.94 -11.90 -15.64
CA GLY A 347 5.00 -10.92 -15.87
C GLY A 347 5.47 -10.29 -14.57
N LEU A 348 4.55 -9.85 -13.71
CA LEU A 348 4.89 -9.24 -12.43
C LEU A 348 5.57 -10.24 -11.46
N ARG A 349 5.16 -11.53 -11.46
CA ARG A 349 5.87 -12.59 -10.73
C ARG A 349 7.30 -12.83 -11.22
N GLY A 350 7.61 -12.48 -12.46
CA GLY A 350 8.97 -12.55 -13.00
C GLY A 350 9.87 -11.36 -12.62
N VAL A 351 9.33 -10.34 -11.97
CA VAL A 351 10.11 -9.19 -11.50
C VAL A 351 10.86 -9.56 -10.22
N THR A 352 12.18 -9.48 -10.25
CA THR A 352 13.05 -9.96 -9.15
C THR A 352 13.84 -8.85 -8.44
N ASP A 353 13.67 -7.59 -8.88
CA ASP A 353 14.53 -6.48 -8.47
C ASP A 353 13.74 -5.17 -8.24
N TYR A 354 12.45 -5.26 -7.92
CA TYR A 354 11.61 -4.09 -7.76
C TYR A 354 11.95 -3.31 -6.49
N ASP A 355 12.33 -2.05 -6.65
CA ASP A 355 12.60 -1.11 -5.56
C ASP A 355 11.95 0.28 -5.78
N ALA A 356 11.06 0.39 -6.77
CA ALA A 356 10.42 1.65 -7.15
C ALA A 356 11.44 2.78 -7.39
N ASP A 357 12.51 2.51 -8.15
CA ASP A 357 13.63 3.43 -8.43
C ASP A 357 14.36 3.91 -7.15
N GLY A 358 14.40 3.08 -6.11
CA GLY A 358 15.01 3.38 -4.82
C GLY A 358 14.08 4.12 -3.85
N MET A 359 12.76 4.13 -4.10
CA MET A 359 11.77 4.57 -3.13
C MET A 359 11.54 3.54 -2.03
N LEU A 360 11.66 2.23 -2.33
CA LEU A 360 11.70 1.19 -1.31
C LEU A 360 13.10 1.08 -0.70
N VAL A 361 13.17 0.57 0.52
CA VAL A 361 14.44 0.41 1.25
C VAL A 361 15.17 -0.88 0.90
N ASN A 362 14.47 -1.85 0.32
CA ASN A 362 15.00 -3.11 -0.19
C ASN A 362 14.38 -3.44 -1.56
N LYS A 363 15.01 -4.36 -2.28
CA LYS A 363 14.44 -4.90 -3.52
C LYS A 363 13.50 -6.05 -3.20
N ILE A 364 12.34 -6.06 -3.85
CA ILE A 364 11.36 -7.14 -3.76
C ILE A 364 11.53 -8.07 -4.96
N ASN A 365 11.68 -9.36 -4.67
CA ASN A 365 11.65 -10.43 -5.65
C ASN A 365 10.28 -11.12 -5.63
N TYR A 366 9.38 -10.75 -6.55
CA TYR A 366 8.04 -11.30 -6.58
C TYR A 366 7.97 -12.81 -6.89
N ALA A 367 9.06 -13.42 -7.34
CA ALA A 367 9.12 -14.88 -7.52
C ALA A 367 9.24 -15.62 -6.16
N THR A 368 9.88 -15.01 -5.16
CA THR A 368 10.26 -15.69 -3.91
C THR A 368 9.74 -15.00 -2.64
N ASP A 369 9.50 -13.68 -2.67
CA ASP A 369 9.25 -12.91 -1.44
C ASP A 369 7.76 -12.81 -1.06
N GLN A 370 6.87 -13.53 -1.76
CA GLN A 370 5.46 -13.53 -1.38
C GLN A 370 5.30 -14.08 0.06
N GLY A 371 4.68 -13.26 0.94
CA GLY A 371 4.49 -13.61 2.34
C GLY A 371 5.75 -13.53 3.21
N GLN A 372 6.84 -12.97 2.69
CA GLN A 372 8.05 -12.74 3.46
C GLN A 372 8.08 -11.31 3.99
N LEU A 373 8.35 -11.15 5.29
CA LEU A 373 8.47 -9.82 5.90
C LEU A 373 9.59 -8.99 5.27
N ASP A 374 9.40 -7.68 5.20
CA ASP A 374 10.45 -6.74 4.84
C ASP A 374 11.52 -6.73 5.93
N PRO A 375 12.78 -7.08 5.62
CA PRO A 375 13.83 -7.15 6.63
C PRO A 375 14.55 -5.80 6.82
N CYS A 376 14.21 -4.79 6.03
CA CYS A 376 14.87 -3.48 6.02
C CYS A 376 13.90 -2.37 6.40
N PHE A 377 14.38 -1.45 7.24
CA PHE A 377 13.63 -0.23 7.58
C PHE A 377 14.55 0.99 7.47
N ASP A 378 13.97 2.09 7.01
CA ASP A 378 14.55 3.41 7.22
C ASP A 378 14.07 3.97 8.54
N PHE A 379 14.93 4.72 9.22
CA PHE A 379 14.59 5.34 10.49
C PHE A 379 14.78 6.85 10.38
N VAL A 380 13.75 7.55 10.79
CA VAL A 380 13.81 9.00 10.99
C VAL A 380 13.56 9.34 12.45
N ARG A 381 14.07 10.49 12.86
CA ARG A 381 13.82 11.06 14.19
C ARG A 381 13.12 12.40 14.01
N VAL A 382 12.17 12.71 14.85
CA VAL A 382 11.69 14.08 14.99
C VAL A 382 12.82 14.92 15.62
N ALA A 383 13.22 15.99 14.95
CA ALA A 383 14.27 16.88 15.44
C ALA A 383 13.96 17.38 16.87
N GLY A 384 14.99 17.77 17.62
CA GLY A 384 14.81 18.32 18.98
C GLY A 384 13.97 19.59 19.03
N SER A 385 13.89 20.34 17.95
CA SER A 385 12.98 21.48 17.75
C SER A 385 11.51 21.10 17.55
N GLY A 386 11.24 19.84 17.13
CA GLY A 386 9.90 19.32 16.87
C GLY A 386 9.28 19.76 15.55
N ASP A 387 10.02 20.37 14.64
CA ASP A 387 9.50 21.02 13.43
C ASP A 387 9.85 20.30 12.12
N HIS A 388 10.73 19.31 12.16
CA HIS A 388 11.11 18.52 10.98
C HIS A 388 11.57 17.10 11.38
N PHE A 389 11.72 16.23 10.37
CA PHE A 389 12.32 14.91 10.51
C PHE A 389 13.78 14.92 10.09
N GLU A 390 14.58 14.09 10.75
CA GLU A 390 15.99 13.86 10.45
C GLU A 390 16.21 12.38 10.15
N VAL A 391 17.00 12.06 9.12
CA VAL A 391 17.42 10.67 8.87
C VAL A 391 18.42 10.23 9.93
N VAL A 392 18.18 9.10 10.58
CA VAL A 392 18.99 8.62 11.70
C VAL A 392 20.22 7.85 11.24
N THR A 393 20.08 7.06 10.16
CA THR A 393 21.14 6.20 9.64
C THR A 393 21.53 6.60 8.22
N PRO A 394 22.82 6.52 7.84
CA PRO A 394 23.27 6.87 6.49
C PRO A 394 22.66 5.93 5.42
N GLN A 395 22.34 4.70 5.80
CA GLN A 395 21.65 3.69 4.98
C GLN A 395 20.51 3.08 5.77
N PRO A 396 19.45 2.54 5.11
CA PRO A 396 18.45 1.73 5.78
C PRO A 396 19.09 0.60 6.59
N LEU A 397 18.52 0.31 7.75
CA LEU A 397 18.95 -0.81 8.57
C LEU A 397 18.24 -2.08 8.08
N CYS A 398 19.03 -3.11 7.74
CA CYS A 398 18.52 -4.41 7.32
C CYS A 398 18.93 -5.48 8.33
N GLY A 399 17.96 -6.23 8.81
CA GLY A 399 18.15 -7.39 9.68
C GLY A 399 17.95 -8.70 8.93
N GLN A 400 17.82 -9.77 9.69
CA GLN A 400 17.51 -11.10 9.19
C GLN A 400 16.07 -11.48 9.50
N ARG A 401 15.41 -12.20 8.60
CA ARG A 401 14.12 -12.85 8.87
C ARG A 401 14.36 -14.10 9.71
N PHE A 402 13.44 -14.38 10.63
CA PHE A 402 13.44 -15.62 11.39
C PHE A 402 12.03 -16.07 11.75
N ASP A 403 11.85 -17.39 11.91
CA ASP A 403 10.58 -17.97 12.34
C ASP A 403 10.45 -17.86 13.86
N THR A 404 9.26 -17.48 14.35
CA THR A 404 9.02 -17.26 15.78
C THR A 404 8.60 -18.49 16.53
N GLY A 405 8.40 -19.63 15.84
CA GLY A 405 8.03 -20.90 16.44
C GLY A 405 6.56 -21.00 16.88
N GLN A 406 5.67 -20.19 16.30
CA GLN A 406 4.22 -20.21 16.55
C GLN A 406 3.49 -20.97 15.45
#